data_75cc16b33d266335e8e0580a2df77f66
#
_entry.id   75cc16b33d266335e8e0580a2df77f66
#
_cell.length_a   1.000
_cell.length_b   1.000
_cell.length_c   1.000
_cell.angle_alpha   90.00
_cell.angle_beta   90.00
_cell.angle_gamma   90.00
#
_symmetry.space_group_name_H-M   'P 1'
#
loop_
_entity.id
_entity.type
_entity.pdbx_description
1 polymer ?
#
loop_
_entity_poly.entity_id
_entity_poly.type
_entity_poly.pdbx_seq_one_letter_code
_entity_poly.pdbx_strand_id
1 'polypeptide(L)'
;MAEKRTTYKLQDVGGIGEVKIADEVVTVIAGLAATDVDGVASMEGNITNELVSKLGVKNLSKGVKVTVLEGVVTVDLTLNIEFGKNILEVSKKVQDKVKSSIENMTVLEVADVNIRIAGVDMETEKGK
;
A
#
# COMPACT_ATOMS: atom_id res chain seq x y z
N MET A 1 -5.77 -25.32 9.62
CA MET A 1 -4.86 -25.11 9.56
C MET A 1 -4.62 -24.00 9.71
N ALA A 2 -4.26 -23.72 10.17
CA ALA A 2 -3.91 -22.62 10.40
C ALA A 2 -3.56 -21.99 9.35
N GLU A 3 -3.82 -20.90 9.26
CA GLU A 3 -3.44 -20.32 8.25
C GLU A 3 -2.11 -20.13 8.23
N LYS A 4 -1.47 -20.09 7.24
CA LYS A 4 -0.19 -19.81 7.15
C LYS A 4 0.01 -18.46 7.04
N ARG A 5 0.50 -17.81 7.95
CA ARG A 5 0.80 -16.42 7.90
C ARG A 5 2.16 -16.32 7.32
N THR A 6 2.30 -15.67 6.20
CA THR A 6 3.59 -15.48 5.55
C THR A 6 4.37 -14.38 6.23
N THR A 7 5.59 -14.66 6.60
CA THR A 7 6.44 -13.65 7.23
C THR A 7 7.78 -13.60 6.51
N TYR A 8 8.47 -12.51 6.66
CA TYR A 8 9.75 -12.30 6.03
C TYR A 8 10.75 -11.79 7.05
N LYS A 9 11.99 -12.31 6.98
CA LYS A 9 13.01 -11.88 7.90
C LYS A 9 13.57 -10.58 7.41
N LEU A 10 13.55 -9.57 8.24
CA LEU A 10 14.09 -8.28 7.88
C LEU A 10 15.59 -8.24 8.11
N GLN A 11 16.04 -8.74 9.23
CA GLN A 11 17.44 -8.66 9.54
C GLN A 11 17.83 -9.50 10.71
N ASP A 12 19.07 -9.97 10.71
CA ASP A 12 19.57 -10.74 11.82
C ASP A 12 20.58 -9.83 12.49
N VAL A 13 20.14 -9.00 13.37
CA VAL A 13 20.92 -7.94 13.90
C VAL A 13 21.78 -8.34 15.05
N GLY A 14 23.09 -8.23 14.91
CA GLY A 14 23.99 -8.43 16.02
C GLY A 14 23.96 -9.78 16.68
N GLY A 15 23.40 -10.74 16.04
CA GLY A 15 23.36 -12.06 16.63
C GLY A 15 22.42 -12.25 17.79
N ILE A 16 21.59 -11.26 18.07
CA ILE A 16 20.69 -11.40 19.19
C ILE A 16 19.29 -11.83 18.77
N GLY A 17 19.14 -12.26 17.55
CA GLY A 17 17.85 -12.79 17.11
C GLY A 17 17.46 -12.22 15.78
N GLU A 18 16.24 -12.51 15.38
CA GLU A 18 15.72 -12.09 14.09
C GLU A 18 14.55 -11.18 14.24
N VAL A 19 14.35 -10.32 13.27
CA VAL A 19 13.14 -9.52 13.22
C VAL A 19 12.41 -9.97 11.96
N LYS A 20 11.17 -10.38 12.10
CA LYS A 20 10.36 -10.83 10.99
C LYS A 20 9.14 -9.94 10.84
N ILE A 21 8.65 -9.82 9.62
CA ILE A 21 7.48 -9.00 9.36
C ILE A 21 6.48 -9.82 8.56
N ALA A 22 5.23 -9.75 8.93
CA ALA A 22 4.17 -10.44 8.22
C ALA A 22 3.84 -9.67 6.94
N ASP A 23 3.45 -10.36 5.89
CA ASP A 23 3.12 -9.67 4.64
C ASP A 23 1.93 -8.72 4.83
N GLU A 24 1.07 -8.99 5.79
CA GLU A 24 -0.04 -8.09 6.09
C GLU A 24 0.45 -6.72 6.48
N VAL A 25 1.58 -6.65 7.15
CA VAL A 25 2.12 -5.37 7.58
C VAL A 25 2.53 -4.56 6.35
N VAL A 26 3.14 -5.21 5.38
CA VAL A 26 3.53 -4.53 4.15
C VAL A 26 2.31 -4.04 3.39
N THR A 27 1.24 -4.82 3.40
CA THR A 27 -0.01 -4.43 2.76
C THR A 27 -0.59 -3.17 3.40
N VAL A 28 -0.57 -3.09 4.72
CA VAL A 28 -1.09 -1.92 5.43
C VAL A 28 -0.22 -0.69 5.14
N ILE A 29 1.09 -0.87 5.13
CA ILE A 29 1.99 0.23 4.83
C ILE A 29 1.69 0.77 3.43
N ALA A 30 1.52 -0.11 2.46
CA ALA A 30 1.25 0.30 1.10
C ALA A 30 -0.10 1.02 1.00
N GLY A 31 -1.11 0.50 1.64
CA GLY A 31 -2.46 1.10 1.61
C GLY A 31 -2.49 2.48 2.25
N LEU A 32 -1.86 2.62 3.40
CA LEU A 32 -1.82 3.90 4.07
C LEU A 32 -1.02 4.92 3.25
N ALA A 33 0.10 4.49 2.71
CA ALA A 33 0.93 5.39 1.93
C ALA A 33 0.17 5.86 0.68
N ALA A 34 -0.50 4.95 0.01
CA ALA A 34 -1.23 5.28 -1.21
C ALA A 34 -2.36 6.26 -0.95
N THR A 35 -3.14 6.00 0.09
CA THR A 35 -4.30 6.83 0.37
C THR A 35 -3.92 8.16 1.01
N ASP A 36 -2.67 8.31 1.40
CA ASP A 36 -2.20 9.56 1.97
C ASP A 36 -1.80 10.56 0.89
N VAL A 37 -1.72 10.15 -0.35
CA VAL A 37 -1.30 11.03 -1.43
C VAL A 37 -2.47 11.89 -1.89
N ASP A 38 -2.22 13.19 -2.03
CA ASP A 38 -3.25 14.11 -2.47
C ASP A 38 -3.70 13.72 -3.88
N GLY A 39 -4.97 13.64 -4.10
CA GLY A 39 -5.54 13.23 -5.38
C GLY A 39 -6.04 11.80 -5.39
N VAL A 40 -5.66 11.00 -4.39
CA VAL A 40 -6.20 9.65 -4.27
C VAL A 40 -7.47 9.74 -3.44
N ALA A 41 -8.60 9.38 -4.00
CA ALA A 41 -9.85 9.42 -3.27
C ALA A 41 -9.99 8.22 -2.35
N SER A 42 -9.66 7.06 -2.84
CA SER A 42 -9.80 5.84 -2.06
C SER A 42 -9.13 4.68 -2.77
N MET A 43 -9.00 3.56 -2.08
CA MET A 43 -8.62 2.31 -2.70
C MET A 43 -9.87 1.66 -3.26
N GLU A 44 -9.70 0.62 -4.03
CA GLU A 44 -10.83 -0.11 -4.58
C GLU A 44 -11.75 -0.53 -3.44
N GLY A 45 -13.03 -0.41 -3.62
CA GLY A 45 -14.00 -0.73 -2.56
C GLY A 45 -14.27 0.47 -1.67
N ASN A 46 -13.84 1.66 -2.11
CA ASN A 46 -14.06 2.90 -1.38
C ASN A 46 -13.35 2.95 -0.03
N ILE A 47 -12.18 2.32 0.03
CA ILE A 47 -11.39 2.33 1.26
C ILE A 47 -10.55 3.59 1.29
N THR A 48 -10.79 4.45 2.24
CA THR A 48 -10.08 5.72 2.39
C THR A 48 -8.95 5.56 3.38
N ASN A 49 -8.13 6.56 3.47
CA ASN A 49 -6.99 6.55 4.39
C ASN A 49 -7.45 6.31 5.83
N GLU A 50 -8.54 6.95 6.20
CA GLU A 50 -9.07 6.79 7.53
C GLU A 50 -9.51 5.37 7.77
N LEU A 51 -10.14 4.74 6.78
CA LEU A 51 -10.61 3.38 6.95
C LEU A 51 -9.46 2.38 6.99
N VAL A 52 -8.38 2.64 6.26
CA VAL A 52 -7.23 1.76 6.33
C VAL A 52 -6.70 1.71 7.76
N SER A 53 -6.63 2.87 8.39
CA SER A 53 -6.13 2.93 9.76
C SER A 53 -6.98 2.14 10.71
N LYS A 54 -8.29 2.12 10.47
CA LYS A 54 -9.19 1.45 11.39
C LYS A 54 -9.48 0.01 11.09
N LEU A 55 -9.64 -0.32 9.82
CA LEU A 55 -10.08 -1.64 9.45
C LEU A 55 -8.97 -2.65 9.21
N GLY A 56 -7.80 -2.18 8.90
CA GLY A 56 -6.67 -3.06 8.69
C GLY A 56 -6.74 -3.81 7.38
N VAL A 57 -6.11 -4.94 7.36
CA VAL A 57 -5.83 -5.65 6.15
C VAL A 57 -7.00 -6.25 5.44
N LYS A 58 -7.99 -6.70 6.18
CA LYS A 58 -9.06 -7.37 5.58
C LYS A 58 -9.71 -6.65 4.46
N ASN A 59 -9.84 -5.34 4.59
CA ASN A 59 -10.54 -4.56 3.61
C ASN A 59 -9.64 -4.04 2.51
N LEU A 60 -8.36 -4.35 2.57
CA LEU A 60 -7.44 -3.93 1.55
C LEU A 60 -7.22 -4.98 0.48
N SER A 61 -7.67 -6.20 0.71
CA SER A 61 -7.34 -7.28 -0.19
C SER A 61 -7.78 -7.07 -1.63
N LYS A 62 -8.77 -6.24 -1.85
CA LYS A 62 -9.20 -5.97 -3.18
C LYS A 62 -8.35 -4.95 -3.87
N GLY A 63 -7.81 -4.02 -3.15
CA GLY A 63 -7.09 -2.90 -3.73
C GLY A 63 -5.59 -2.93 -3.55
N VAL A 64 -5.06 -3.84 -2.74
CA VAL A 64 -3.62 -3.91 -2.50
C VAL A 64 -3.18 -5.34 -2.55
N LYS A 65 -2.20 -5.63 -3.42
CA LYS A 65 -1.66 -6.96 -3.47
C LYS A 65 -0.16 -6.81 -3.37
N VAL A 66 0.45 -7.52 -2.44
CA VAL A 66 1.88 -7.44 -2.21
C VAL A 66 2.50 -8.81 -2.43
N THR A 67 3.58 -8.86 -3.17
CA THR A 67 4.32 -10.09 -3.39
C THR A 67 5.74 -9.83 -2.96
N VAL A 68 6.26 -10.69 -2.09
CA VAL A 68 7.63 -10.55 -1.62
C VAL A 68 8.40 -11.80 -1.99
N LEU A 69 9.53 -11.60 -2.66
CA LEU A 69 10.35 -12.74 -3.05
C LEU A 69 11.79 -12.36 -2.79
N GLU A 70 12.42 -13.08 -1.89
CA GLU A 70 13.84 -12.84 -1.59
C GLU A 70 14.14 -11.40 -1.23
N GLY A 71 13.31 -10.83 -0.41
CA GLY A 71 13.52 -9.46 0.07
C GLY A 71 13.11 -8.38 -0.90
N VAL A 72 12.56 -8.77 -2.06
CA VAL A 72 12.15 -7.81 -3.07
C VAL A 72 10.63 -7.79 -3.17
N VAL A 73 10.06 -6.62 -3.12
CA VAL A 73 8.62 -6.43 -3.05
C VAL A 73 8.07 -5.90 -4.37
N THR A 74 6.95 -6.46 -4.79
CA THR A 74 6.16 -5.93 -5.89
C THR A 74 4.79 -5.60 -5.31
N VAL A 75 4.32 -4.39 -5.56
CA VAL A 75 3.04 -3.94 -5.04
C VAL A 75 2.11 -3.65 -6.21
N ASP A 76 0.88 -4.15 -6.12
CA ASP A 76 -0.13 -3.85 -7.12
C ASP A 76 -1.26 -3.11 -6.40
N LEU A 77 -1.59 -1.93 -6.87
CA LEU A 77 -2.60 -1.09 -6.24
C LEU A 77 -3.71 -0.76 -7.21
N THR A 78 -4.93 -0.76 -6.72
CA THR A 78 -6.08 -0.31 -7.50
C THR A 78 -6.70 0.86 -6.76
N LEU A 79 -6.74 2.00 -7.41
CA LEU A 79 -7.12 3.25 -6.76
C LEU A 79 -8.28 3.94 -7.47
N ASN A 80 -8.95 4.79 -6.74
CA ASN A 80 -9.89 5.75 -7.30
C ASN A 80 -9.26 7.12 -7.12
N ILE A 81 -9.32 7.92 -8.18
CA ILE A 81 -8.68 9.23 -8.20
C ILE A 81 -9.75 10.31 -8.12
N GLU A 82 -9.46 11.41 -7.47
CA GLU A 82 -10.39 12.53 -7.39
C GLU A 82 -10.52 13.20 -8.76
N PHE A 83 -11.73 13.54 -9.13
CA PHE A 83 -11.99 14.19 -10.39
C PHE A 83 -11.21 15.51 -10.44
N GLY A 84 -10.62 15.79 -11.56
CA GLY A 84 -9.89 17.04 -11.74
C GLY A 84 -8.40 16.93 -11.50
N LYS A 85 -7.96 15.80 -10.99
CA LYS A 85 -6.54 15.62 -10.73
C LYS A 85 -5.90 14.95 -11.95
N ASN A 86 -4.61 15.17 -12.11
CA ASN A 86 -3.87 14.56 -13.20
C ASN A 86 -3.52 13.14 -12.80
N ILE A 87 -4.07 12.18 -13.51
CA ILE A 87 -3.90 10.77 -13.13
C ILE A 87 -2.44 10.35 -13.10
N LEU A 88 -1.68 10.73 -14.11
CA LEU A 88 -0.29 10.31 -14.17
C LEU A 88 0.54 10.92 -13.06
N GLU A 89 0.32 12.17 -12.74
CA GLU A 89 1.04 12.82 -11.66
C GLU A 89 0.72 12.21 -10.32
N VAL A 90 -0.56 11.95 -10.07
CA VAL A 90 -0.96 11.35 -8.82
C VAL A 90 -0.37 9.93 -8.71
N SER A 91 -0.40 9.19 -9.81
CA SER A 91 0.12 7.83 -9.80
C SER A 91 1.61 7.82 -9.49
N LYS A 92 2.37 8.78 -10.04
CA LYS A 92 3.78 8.84 -9.75
C LYS A 92 4.05 9.14 -8.29
N LYS A 93 3.25 10.01 -7.70
CA LYS A 93 3.41 10.34 -6.29
C LYS A 93 3.07 9.13 -5.44
N VAL A 94 2.08 8.35 -5.85
CA VAL A 94 1.74 7.14 -5.12
C VAL A 94 2.90 6.14 -5.20
N GLN A 95 3.47 5.98 -6.39
CA GLN A 95 4.59 5.05 -6.54
C GLN A 95 5.75 5.44 -5.62
N ASP A 96 6.07 6.72 -5.59
CA ASP A 96 7.17 7.19 -4.75
C ASP A 96 6.87 7.04 -3.28
N LYS A 97 5.65 7.37 -2.87
CA LYS A 97 5.28 7.32 -1.46
C LYS A 97 5.25 5.88 -0.96
N VAL A 98 4.68 4.99 -1.74
CA VAL A 98 4.58 3.59 -1.35
C VAL A 98 5.98 2.98 -1.25
N LYS A 99 6.81 3.23 -2.27
CA LYS A 99 8.15 2.70 -2.27
C LYS A 99 8.93 3.20 -1.07
N SER A 100 8.93 4.49 -0.84
CA SER A 100 9.71 5.04 0.26
C SER A 100 9.17 4.62 1.61
N SER A 101 7.85 4.49 1.75
CA SER A 101 7.28 4.09 3.03
C SER A 101 7.66 2.66 3.37
N ILE A 102 7.59 1.76 2.39
CA ILE A 102 7.96 0.38 2.64
C ILE A 102 9.45 0.28 2.94
N GLU A 103 10.26 0.94 2.14
CA GLU A 103 11.71 0.84 2.32
C GLU A 103 12.19 1.48 3.60
N ASN A 104 11.52 2.54 4.05
CA ASN A 104 11.91 3.20 5.28
C ASN A 104 11.48 2.45 6.53
N MET A 105 10.38 1.73 6.46
CA MET A 105 9.87 1.03 7.62
C MET A 105 10.37 -0.41 7.71
N THR A 106 10.90 -0.93 6.61
CA THR A 106 11.38 -2.30 6.60
C THR A 106 12.75 -2.24 5.92
N VAL A 107 13.38 -3.35 5.71
CA VAL A 107 14.60 -3.33 4.92
C VAL A 107 14.35 -4.01 3.59
N LEU A 108 13.09 -4.16 3.24
CA LEU A 108 12.73 -4.78 1.97
C LEU A 108 12.96 -3.77 0.85
N GLU A 109 13.29 -4.28 -0.31
CA GLU A 109 13.50 -3.43 -1.48
C GLU A 109 12.25 -3.49 -2.34
N VAL A 110 11.74 -2.37 -2.79
CA VAL A 110 10.54 -2.34 -3.62
C VAL A 110 10.99 -2.23 -5.07
N ALA A 111 10.69 -3.25 -5.87
CA ALA A 111 11.05 -3.28 -7.27
C ALA A 111 10.02 -2.58 -8.14
N ASP A 112 8.75 -2.86 -7.89
CA ASP A 112 7.68 -2.31 -8.70
C ASP A 112 6.50 -1.89 -7.88
N VAL A 113 5.89 -0.79 -8.25
CA VAL A 113 4.60 -0.39 -7.70
C VAL A 113 3.73 -0.18 -8.92
N ASN A 114 2.85 -1.12 -9.17
CA ASN A 114 1.97 -1.08 -10.33
C ASN A 114 0.63 -0.50 -9.92
N ILE A 115 0.12 0.44 -10.67
CA ILE A 115 -1.11 1.14 -10.29
C ILE A 115 -2.16 0.99 -11.36
N ARG A 116 -3.37 0.64 -10.93
CA ARG A 116 -4.50 0.56 -11.80
C ARG A 116 -5.51 1.56 -11.30
N ILE A 117 -6.03 2.40 -12.19
CA ILE A 117 -7.03 3.37 -11.79
C ILE A 117 -8.39 2.78 -12.13
N ALA A 118 -9.16 2.46 -11.12
CA ALA A 118 -10.45 1.82 -11.29
C ALA A 118 -11.59 2.80 -11.49
N GLY A 119 -11.44 4.01 -10.99
CA GLY A 119 -12.53 4.97 -11.11
C GLY A 119 -12.12 6.37 -10.75
N VAL A 120 -13.03 7.28 -10.98
CA VAL A 120 -12.83 8.68 -10.64
C VAL A 120 -13.97 9.08 -9.70
N ASP A 121 -13.63 9.66 -8.58
CA ASP A 121 -14.61 10.04 -7.59
C ASP A 121 -15.06 11.47 -7.86
N MET A 122 -16.30 11.62 -8.24
CA MET A 122 -16.85 12.92 -8.57
C MET A 122 -17.37 13.66 -7.39
N GLU A 123 -17.49 13.00 -6.24
CA GLU A 123 -18.10 13.63 -5.15
C GLU A 123 -17.23 14.43 -4.30
N THR A 124 -15.96 14.32 -4.48
CA THR A 124 -15.07 14.98 -3.56
C THR A 124 -15.17 16.44 -3.59
N GLU A 125 -15.74 16.95 -4.66
CA GLU A 125 -15.75 18.32 -4.68
C GLU A 125 -16.83 18.85 -3.92
N LYS A 126 -17.56 18.13 -3.45
CA LYS A 126 -18.51 18.63 -2.76
C LYS A 126 -18.21 18.92 -1.67
N GLY A 127 -17.91 19.16 -1.43
CA GLY A 127 -17.60 19.55 -0.52
C GLY A 127 -17.68 20.45 -0.12
N LYS A 128 -17.70 20.41 -0.47
CA LYS A 128 -17.72 20.95 -0.34
C LYS A 128 -18.01 21.23 -0.03
#